data_20949d7ab5621626ff54ebe78fdd0afd
#
_entry.id   20949d7ab5621626ff54ebe78fdd0afd
#
_cell.length_a   1.000
_cell.length_b   1.000
_cell.length_c   1.000
_cell.angle_alpha   90.00
_cell.angle_beta   90.00
_cell.angle_gamma   90.00
#
_symmetry.space_group_name_H-M   'P 1'
#
loop_
_entity.id
_entity.type
_entity.pdbx_description
1 polymer ?
#
loop_
_entity_poly.entity_id
_entity_poly.type
_entity_poly.pdbx_seq_one_letter_code
_entity_poly.pdbx_strand_id
1 'polypeptide(L)'
;MQHIQKAIKGFLKNAGLENGIAQQKAVEVWADVVGEKVANNTMAKSVEHGTLTVETKNPVWRQELLFQKKEIIKTLNKKLKKNIIKEIRFL
;
A
#
# COMPACT_ATOMS: atom_id res chain seq x y z
N MET A 1 30.50 -1.49 -14.36
CA MET A 1 29.08 -1.12 -14.43
C MET A 1 28.17 -2.11 -13.76
N GLN A 2 28.26 -3.40 -14.12
CA GLN A 2 27.42 -4.42 -13.50
C GLN A 2 27.66 -4.55 -12.00
N HIS A 3 28.90 -4.42 -11.57
CA HIS A 3 29.21 -4.51 -10.13
C HIS A 3 28.59 -3.38 -9.35
N ILE A 4 28.55 -2.20 -9.92
CA ILE A 4 27.96 -1.03 -9.29
C ILE A 4 26.45 -1.22 -9.18
N GLN A 5 25.81 -1.66 -10.25
CA GLN A 5 24.37 -1.91 -10.27
C GLN A 5 23.99 -3.01 -9.28
N LYS A 6 24.79 -4.07 -9.23
CA LYS A 6 24.54 -5.17 -8.33
C LYS A 6 24.71 -4.76 -6.87
N ALA A 7 25.72 -3.95 -6.59
CA ALA A 7 25.95 -3.43 -5.24
C ALA A 7 24.81 -2.51 -4.81
N ILE A 8 24.35 -1.64 -5.71
CA ILE A 8 23.23 -0.72 -5.43
C ILE A 8 21.96 -1.53 -5.15
N LYS A 9 21.69 -2.53 -5.97
CA LYS A 9 20.51 -3.36 -5.79
C LYS A 9 20.56 -4.11 -4.46
N GLY A 10 21.72 -4.66 -4.10
CA GLY A 10 21.90 -5.31 -2.81
C GLY A 10 21.75 -4.35 -1.65
N PHE A 11 22.27 -3.15 -1.79
CA PHE A 11 22.14 -2.10 -0.80
C PHE A 11 20.67 -1.73 -0.59
N LEU A 12 19.93 -1.52 -1.67
CA LEU A 12 18.51 -1.17 -1.59
C LEU A 12 17.72 -2.25 -0.87
N LYS A 13 17.99 -3.50 -1.19
CA LYS A 13 17.32 -4.62 -0.56
C LYS A 13 17.66 -4.71 0.93
N ASN A 14 18.94 -4.60 1.25
CA ASN A 14 19.40 -4.70 2.63
C ASN A 14 18.91 -3.52 3.49
N ALA A 15 18.79 -2.35 2.89
CA ALA A 15 18.32 -1.17 3.58
C ALA A 15 16.78 -1.07 3.63
N GLY A 16 16.08 -2.02 3.02
CA GLY A 16 14.62 -2.00 3.01
C GLY A 16 14.02 -1.05 1.99
N LEU A 17 14.83 -0.46 1.13
CA LEU A 17 14.34 0.49 0.12
C LEU A 17 13.50 -0.20 -0.95
N GLU A 18 13.78 -1.46 -1.23
CA GLU A 18 12.98 -2.23 -2.17
C GLU A 18 11.55 -2.38 -1.65
N ASN A 19 11.39 -2.63 -0.35
CA ASN A 19 10.07 -2.67 0.28
C ASN A 19 9.42 -1.29 0.29
N GLY A 20 10.21 -0.23 0.44
CA GLY A 20 9.71 1.13 0.38
C GLY A 20 9.12 1.46 -0.98
N ILE A 21 9.75 0.98 -2.06
CA ILE A 21 9.23 1.16 -3.41
C ILE A 21 7.91 0.41 -3.57
N ALA A 22 7.84 -0.83 -3.08
CA ALA A 22 6.63 -1.63 -3.14
C ALA A 22 5.50 -1.00 -2.31
N GLN A 23 5.83 -0.40 -1.17
CA GLN A 23 4.86 0.29 -0.33
C GLN A 23 4.30 1.51 -1.04
N GLN A 24 5.17 2.27 -1.71
CA GLN A 24 4.71 3.41 -2.49
C GLN A 24 3.78 2.97 -3.62
N LYS A 25 4.06 1.83 -4.21
CA LYS A 25 3.21 1.27 -5.26
C LYS A 25 1.83 0.93 -4.73
N ALA A 26 1.71 0.55 -3.45
CA ALA A 26 0.41 0.30 -2.84
C ALA A 26 -0.47 1.55 -2.87
N VAL A 27 0.12 2.71 -2.64
CA VAL A 27 -0.61 3.98 -2.74
C VAL A 27 -1.09 4.21 -4.16
N GLU A 28 -0.25 3.92 -5.13
CA GLU A 28 -0.56 4.11 -6.55
C GLU A 28 -1.67 3.18 -7.05
N VAL A 29 -1.70 1.94 -6.58
CA VAL A 29 -2.69 0.96 -7.03
C VAL A 29 -3.97 0.97 -6.19
N TRP A 30 -4.05 1.81 -5.18
CA TRP A 30 -5.21 1.87 -4.29
C TRP A 30 -6.53 1.96 -5.05
N ALA A 31 -6.60 2.89 -6.01
CA ALA A 31 -7.81 3.10 -6.80
C ALA A 31 -8.21 1.86 -7.59
N ASP A 32 -7.21 1.14 -8.13
CA ASP A 32 -7.47 -0.08 -8.90
C ASP A 32 -8.02 -1.21 -8.02
N VAL A 33 -7.59 -1.24 -6.75
CA VAL A 33 -7.98 -2.28 -5.82
C VAL A 33 -9.39 -2.05 -5.27
N VAL A 34 -9.71 -0.81 -4.89
CA VAL A 34 -10.96 -0.50 -4.22
C VAL A 34 -12.06 -0.04 -5.17
N GLY A 35 -11.70 0.35 -6.39
CA GLY A 35 -12.65 0.85 -7.38
C GLY A 35 -12.83 2.35 -7.32
N GLU A 36 -13.38 2.89 -8.39
CA GLU A 36 -13.52 4.33 -8.59
C GLU A 36 -14.34 5.02 -7.48
N LYS A 37 -15.47 4.41 -7.11
CA LYS A 37 -16.36 5.01 -6.11
C LYS A 37 -15.67 5.16 -4.76
N VAL A 38 -14.99 4.13 -4.30
CA VAL A 38 -14.26 4.18 -3.04
C VAL A 38 -13.05 5.11 -3.19
N ALA A 39 -12.33 5.02 -4.30
CA ALA A 39 -11.17 5.86 -4.53
C ALA A 39 -11.51 7.35 -4.50
N ASN A 40 -12.68 7.72 -5.04
CA ASN A 40 -13.13 9.11 -5.05
C ASN A 40 -13.49 9.63 -3.65
N ASN A 41 -13.70 8.75 -2.69
CA ASN A 41 -14.08 9.11 -1.33
C ASN A 41 -12.99 8.83 -0.31
N THR A 42 -11.81 8.48 -0.78
CA THR A 42 -10.67 8.17 0.08
C THR A 42 -9.40 8.73 -0.54
N MET A 43 -8.34 8.76 0.26
CA MET A 43 -7.01 9.12 -0.23
C MET A 43 -5.97 8.28 0.48
N ALA A 44 -5.29 7.42 -0.27
CA ALA A 44 -4.17 6.67 0.27
C ALA A 44 -3.00 7.63 0.46
N LYS A 45 -2.49 7.74 1.67
CA LYS A 45 -1.46 8.72 2.01
C LYS A 45 -0.06 8.13 1.93
N SER A 46 0.19 7.10 2.71
CA SER A 46 1.53 6.55 2.82
C SER A 46 1.47 5.16 3.43
N VAL A 47 2.59 4.45 3.29
CA VAL A 47 2.75 3.16 3.95
C VAL A 47 4.00 3.21 4.79
N GLU A 48 3.89 2.85 6.07
CA GLU A 48 5.01 2.76 6.97
C GLU A 48 4.91 1.45 7.75
N HIS A 49 5.99 0.68 7.73
CA HIS A 49 6.07 -0.58 8.48
C HIS A 49 4.90 -1.52 8.20
N GLY A 50 4.47 -1.56 6.95
CA GLY A 50 3.37 -2.43 6.54
C GLY A 50 1.98 -1.88 6.82
N THR A 51 1.86 -0.67 7.36
CA THR A 51 0.59 -0.03 7.61
C THR A 51 0.30 1.03 6.56
N LEU A 52 -0.77 0.82 5.80
CA LEU A 52 -1.24 1.80 4.83
C LEU A 52 -2.19 2.76 5.53
N THR A 53 -1.91 4.05 5.46
CA THR A 53 -2.77 5.09 6.01
C THR A 53 -3.65 5.63 4.90
N VAL A 54 -4.96 5.56 5.12
CA VAL A 54 -5.96 6.02 4.15
C VAL A 54 -6.88 7.02 4.83
N GLU A 55 -6.99 8.18 4.22
CA GLU A 55 -7.90 9.22 4.68
C GLU A 55 -9.26 9.01 4.03
N THR A 56 -10.33 9.12 4.81
CA THR A 56 -11.69 8.99 4.29
C THR A 56 -12.41 10.33 4.39
N LYS A 57 -13.32 10.59 3.43
CA LYS A 57 -14.03 11.86 3.40
C LYS A 57 -15.07 12.01 4.49
N ASN A 58 -15.61 10.89 4.99
CA ASN A 58 -16.61 10.95 6.06
C ASN A 58 -16.61 9.64 6.86
N PRO A 59 -17.24 9.66 8.06
CA PRO A 59 -17.27 8.47 8.93
C PRO A 59 -18.01 7.27 8.34
N VAL A 60 -18.96 7.49 7.43
CA VAL A 60 -19.71 6.41 6.80
C VAL A 60 -18.77 5.54 5.96
N TRP A 61 -17.94 6.19 5.14
CA TRP A 61 -16.96 5.47 4.35
C TRP A 61 -15.92 4.76 5.21
N ARG A 62 -15.49 5.41 6.28
CA ARG A 62 -14.54 4.81 7.21
C ARG A 62 -15.11 3.52 7.82
N GLN A 63 -16.35 3.55 8.26
CA GLN A 63 -17.02 2.40 8.85
C GLN A 63 -17.14 1.28 7.83
N GLU A 64 -17.59 1.60 6.64
CA GLU A 64 -17.76 0.63 5.56
C GLU A 64 -16.43 -0.07 5.22
N LEU A 65 -15.36 0.70 5.10
CA LEU A 65 -14.07 0.17 4.72
C LEU A 65 -13.43 -0.66 5.84
N LEU A 66 -13.73 -0.36 7.09
CA LEU A 66 -13.28 -1.17 8.22
C LEU A 66 -13.79 -2.60 8.12
N PHE A 67 -15.03 -2.78 7.66
CA PHE A 67 -15.58 -4.11 7.46
C PHE A 67 -14.90 -4.86 6.32
N GLN A 68 -14.38 -4.15 5.34
CA GLN A 68 -13.75 -4.74 4.18
C GLN A 68 -12.22 -4.78 4.28
N LYS A 69 -11.67 -4.36 5.41
CA LYS A 69 -10.23 -4.21 5.58
C LYS A 69 -9.43 -5.46 5.20
N LYS A 70 -9.82 -6.61 5.69
CA LYS A 70 -9.10 -7.86 5.42
C LYS A 70 -9.07 -8.20 3.94
N GLU A 71 -10.20 -8.02 3.27
CA GLU A 71 -10.29 -8.28 1.83
C GLU A 71 -9.44 -7.30 1.03
N ILE A 72 -9.43 -6.04 1.45
CA ILE A 72 -8.65 -5.01 0.79
C ILE A 72 -7.15 -5.33 0.94
N ILE A 73 -6.71 -5.69 2.14
CA ILE A 73 -5.32 -6.06 2.38
C ILE A 73 -4.91 -7.23 1.48
N LYS A 74 -5.75 -8.24 1.42
CA LYS A 74 -5.50 -9.42 0.60
C LYS A 74 -5.38 -9.06 -0.88
N THR A 75 -6.28 -8.22 -1.37
CA THR A 75 -6.27 -7.79 -2.77
C THR A 75 -5.06 -6.93 -3.08
N LEU A 76 -4.70 -6.03 -2.16
CA LEU A 76 -3.50 -5.20 -2.31
C LEU A 76 -2.24 -6.05 -2.43
N ASN A 77 -2.08 -7.01 -1.51
CA ASN A 77 -0.90 -7.87 -1.52
C ASN A 77 -0.85 -8.75 -2.76
N LYS A 78 -2.00 -9.19 -3.23
CA LYS A 78 -2.09 -9.96 -4.46
C LYS A 78 -1.65 -9.12 -5.66
N LYS A 79 -2.08 -7.88 -5.72
CA LYS A 79 -1.71 -6.94 -6.78
C LYS A 79 -0.21 -6.64 -6.73
N LEU A 80 0.35 -6.50 -5.53
CA LEU A 80 1.76 -6.21 -5.32
C LEU A 80 2.63 -7.46 -5.45
N LYS A 81 2.03 -8.65 -5.47
CA LYS A 81 2.72 -9.95 -5.52
C LYS A 81 3.64 -10.21 -4.33
N LYS A 82 3.39 -9.55 -3.21
CA LYS A 82 4.14 -9.70 -1.96
C LYS A 82 3.23 -9.35 -0.78
N ASN A 83 3.50 -9.93 0.37
CA ASN A 83 2.76 -9.60 1.60
C ASN A 83 3.37 -8.34 2.24
N ILE A 84 3.21 -7.21 1.58
CA ILE A 84 3.75 -5.93 2.02
C ILE A 84 2.82 -5.26 3.02
N ILE A 85 1.52 -5.24 2.72
CA ILE A 85 0.54 -4.56 3.57
C ILE A 85 0.02 -5.53 4.63
N LYS A 86 0.21 -5.16 5.89
CA LYS A 86 -0.23 -5.97 7.03
C LYS A 86 -1.41 -5.35 7.75
N GLU A 87 -1.57 -4.04 7.60
CA GLU A 87 -2.64 -3.31 8.27
C GLU A 87 -3.02 -2.08 7.44
N ILE A 88 -4.27 -1.64 7.58
CA ILE A 88 -4.73 -0.38 6.99
C ILE A 88 -5.32 0.45 8.11
N ARG A 89 -4.90 1.70 8.18
CA ARG A 89 -5.41 2.66 9.14
C ARG A 89 -6.30 3.66 8.40
N PHE A 90 -7.59 3.64 8.70
CA PHE A 90 -8.53 4.59 8.11
C PHE A 90 -8.72 5.79 9.05
N LEU A 91 -8.50 6.97 8.51
CA LEU A 91 -8.63 8.23 9.26
C LEU A 91 -9.95 8.93 8.93
#